data_b997c5b414f0f9e4db7fe336c181e87d
#
_entry.id   b997c5b414f0f9e4db7fe336c181e87d
#
_cell.length_a   1.000
_cell.length_b   1.000
_cell.length_c   1.000
_cell.angle_alpha   90.00
_cell.angle_beta   90.00
_cell.angle_gamma   90.00
#
_symmetry.space_group_name_H-M   'P 1'
#
loop_
_entity.id
_entity.type
_entity.pdbx_description
1 polymer ?
#
loop_
_entity_poly.entity_id
_entity_poly.type
_entity_poly.pdbx_seq_one_letter_code
_entity_poly.pdbx_strand_id
1 'polypeptide(L)'
;LLSILQESIKADLLLSDAQLGLLTGFAFALFYTFAGLPIASLADRSNRRNIVALSLTVWSGMTAVSGLALNYGQLLAARVGVGIGEAGGSPPSHSMISDIFPPEKRASAIGFYSTGISIGILFGFLFGGWLNEFFGWRVAVFVVGVPGVLLAVVLYVTVPEPIPGLTEDR
;
A
#
# COMPACT_ATOMS: atom_id res chain seq x y z
N LEU A 1 -2.66 -6.10 8.03
CA LEU A 1 -2.56 -7.53 7.67
C LEU A 1 -1.38 -8.20 8.38
N LEU A 2 -0.14 -7.70 8.22
CA LEU A 2 1.04 -8.37 8.77
C LEU A 2 0.94 -8.56 10.29
N SER A 3 0.37 -7.62 11.00
CA SER A 3 0.21 -7.68 12.47
C SER A 3 -0.56 -8.91 12.95
N ILE A 4 -1.51 -9.42 12.16
CA ILE A 4 -2.25 -10.65 12.52
C ILE A 4 -1.47 -11.91 12.15
N LEU A 5 -0.59 -11.81 11.17
CA LEU A 5 0.17 -12.93 10.64
C LEU A 5 1.51 -13.15 11.38
N GLN A 6 1.85 -12.26 12.32
CA GLN A 6 3.15 -12.22 12.99
C GLN A 6 3.55 -13.56 13.62
N GLU A 7 2.64 -14.15 14.39
CA GLU A 7 2.94 -15.42 15.09
C GLU A 7 3.12 -16.58 14.10
N SER A 8 2.30 -16.64 13.06
CA SER A 8 2.42 -17.68 12.02
C SER A 8 3.74 -17.54 11.25
N ILE A 9 4.14 -16.30 10.91
CA ILE A 9 5.40 -16.01 10.23
C ILE A 9 6.59 -16.32 11.13
N LYS A 10 6.52 -15.92 12.40
CA LYS A 10 7.56 -16.17 13.39
C LYS A 10 7.82 -17.66 13.58
N ALA A 11 6.74 -18.43 13.71
CA ALA A 11 6.84 -19.89 13.89
C ALA A 11 7.39 -20.59 12.65
N ASP A 12 6.95 -20.20 11.46
CA ASP A 12 7.32 -20.84 10.20
C ASP A 12 8.76 -20.54 9.76
N LEU A 13 9.20 -19.29 9.93
CA LEU A 13 10.55 -18.84 9.56
C LEU A 13 11.55 -18.83 10.74
N LEU A 14 11.14 -19.29 11.93
CA LEU A 14 11.93 -19.35 13.17
C LEU A 14 12.57 -17.98 13.52
N LEU A 15 11.78 -16.91 13.45
CA LEU A 15 12.28 -15.55 13.67
C LEU A 15 12.38 -15.22 15.17
N SER A 16 13.37 -14.40 15.51
CA SER A 16 13.44 -13.74 16.81
C SER A 16 12.44 -12.57 16.88
N ASP A 17 12.09 -12.13 18.09
CA ASP A 17 11.22 -10.96 18.32
C ASP A 17 11.84 -9.68 17.74
N ALA A 18 13.17 -9.54 17.81
CA ALA A 18 13.88 -8.43 17.22
C ALA A 18 13.76 -8.41 15.68
N GLN A 19 13.88 -9.56 15.03
CA GLN A 19 13.70 -9.69 13.58
C GLN A 19 12.24 -9.37 13.18
N LEU A 20 11.28 -9.83 13.97
CA LEU A 20 9.87 -9.56 13.74
C LEU A 20 9.55 -8.08 13.90
N GLY A 21 10.06 -7.42 14.95
CA GLY A 21 9.93 -5.98 15.15
C GLY A 21 10.55 -5.16 14.03
N LEU A 22 11.74 -5.56 13.55
CA LEU A 22 12.38 -4.91 12.40
C LEU A 22 11.53 -5.03 11.14
N LEU A 23 10.98 -6.22 10.87
CA LEU A 23 10.16 -6.52 9.71
C LEU A 23 8.83 -5.75 9.69
N THR A 24 8.16 -5.67 10.85
CA THR A 24 6.80 -5.12 10.96
C THR A 24 6.76 -3.60 11.14
N GLY A 25 7.81 -3.02 11.69
CA GLY A 25 7.88 -1.60 12.04
C GLY A 25 9.00 -0.86 11.33
N PHE A 26 10.23 -1.05 11.79
CA PHE A 26 11.33 -0.17 11.45
C PHE A 26 11.70 -0.19 9.96
N ALA A 27 11.85 -1.36 9.36
CA ALA A 27 12.25 -1.47 7.95
C ALA A 27 11.20 -0.81 7.04
N PHE A 28 9.91 -1.09 7.27
CA PHE A 28 8.82 -0.47 6.51
C PHE A 28 8.84 1.05 6.67
N ALA A 29 8.84 1.57 7.90
CA ALA A 29 8.78 3.00 8.18
C ALA A 29 9.98 3.76 7.58
N LEU A 30 11.18 3.18 7.68
CA LEU A 30 12.40 3.76 7.12
C LEU A 30 12.28 3.95 5.61
N PHE A 31 12.00 2.88 4.88
CA PHE A 31 11.94 2.91 3.42
C PHE A 31 10.72 3.68 2.89
N TYR A 32 9.58 3.63 3.58
CA TYR A 32 8.42 4.46 3.30
C TYR A 32 8.78 5.95 3.37
N THR A 33 9.48 6.38 4.43
CA THR A 33 9.85 7.78 4.64
C THR A 33 10.89 8.24 3.62
N PHE A 34 11.95 7.46 3.41
CA PHE A 34 13.00 7.84 2.46
C PHE A 34 12.51 7.82 1.00
N ALA A 35 11.65 6.90 0.63
CA ALA A 35 11.07 6.85 -0.71
C ALA A 35 9.98 7.93 -0.92
N GLY A 36 9.30 8.33 0.12
CA GLY A 36 8.19 9.30 0.05
C GLY A 36 8.60 10.65 -0.53
N LEU A 37 9.74 11.19 -0.12
CA LEU A 37 10.22 12.49 -0.60
C LEU A 37 10.52 12.50 -2.12
N PRO A 38 11.36 11.59 -2.67
CA PRO A 38 11.63 11.58 -4.11
C PRO A 38 10.38 11.22 -4.94
N ILE A 39 9.51 10.33 -4.44
CA ILE A 39 8.28 9.96 -5.15
C ILE A 39 7.29 11.14 -5.17
N ALA A 40 7.14 11.88 -4.08
CA ALA A 40 6.31 13.08 -4.05
C ALA A 40 6.83 14.13 -5.05
N SER A 41 8.13 14.40 -5.06
CA SER A 41 8.74 15.31 -6.04
C SER A 41 8.60 14.85 -7.48
N LEU A 42 8.62 13.54 -7.73
CA LEU A 42 8.34 12.97 -9.04
C LEU A 42 6.87 13.14 -9.41
N ALA A 43 5.95 13.00 -8.47
CA ALA A 43 4.52 13.18 -8.67
C ALA A 43 4.15 14.61 -9.09
N ASP A 44 4.84 15.62 -8.54
CA ASP A 44 4.64 17.03 -8.89
C ASP A 44 5.03 17.35 -10.34
N ARG A 45 5.89 16.52 -10.95
CA ARG A 45 6.43 16.74 -12.31
C ARG A 45 5.96 15.73 -13.34
N SER A 46 5.14 14.77 -12.93
CA SER A 46 4.76 13.63 -13.76
C SER A 46 3.26 13.38 -13.68
N ASN A 47 2.78 12.40 -14.45
CA ASN A 47 1.39 11.96 -14.39
C ASN A 47 1.13 11.22 -13.07
N ARG A 48 0.36 11.85 -12.17
CA ARG A 48 0.09 11.37 -10.80
C ARG A 48 -0.71 10.07 -10.80
N ARG A 49 -1.68 9.91 -11.72
CA ARG A 49 -2.41 8.66 -11.92
C ARG A 49 -1.45 7.49 -12.16
N ASN A 50 -0.46 7.68 -13.04
CA ASN A 50 0.50 6.63 -13.36
C ASN A 50 1.36 6.27 -12.14
N ILE A 51 1.74 7.26 -11.33
CA ILE A 51 2.49 7.02 -10.09
C ILE A 51 1.64 6.25 -9.10
N VAL A 52 0.37 6.61 -8.89
CA VAL A 52 -0.54 5.88 -7.98
C VAL A 52 -0.74 4.44 -8.47
N ALA A 53 -0.96 4.24 -9.78
CA ALA A 53 -1.15 2.90 -10.35
C ALA A 53 0.12 2.04 -10.21
N LEU A 54 1.29 2.60 -10.52
CA LEU A 54 2.57 1.91 -10.34
C LEU A 54 2.83 1.58 -8.87
N SER A 55 2.62 2.53 -7.99
CA SER A 55 2.77 2.37 -6.55
C SER A 55 1.87 1.26 -6.02
N LEU A 56 0.59 1.27 -6.39
CA LEU A 56 -0.38 0.23 -6.03
C LEU A 56 0.05 -1.15 -6.57
N THR A 57 0.58 -1.19 -7.80
CA THR A 57 1.11 -2.44 -8.38
C THR A 57 2.31 -2.96 -7.59
N VAL A 58 3.26 -2.08 -7.25
CA VAL A 58 4.48 -2.45 -6.54
C VAL A 58 4.14 -2.97 -5.13
N TRP A 59 3.40 -2.21 -4.31
CA TRP A 59 3.15 -2.68 -2.93
C TRP A 59 2.27 -3.93 -2.89
N SER A 60 1.28 -4.04 -3.79
CA SER A 60 0.40 -5.20 -3.86
C SER A 60 1.12 -6.43 -4.39
N GLY A 61 1.93 -6.27 -5.44
CA GLY A 61 2.79 -7.31 -5.97
C GLY A 61 3.81 -7.80 -4.95
N MET A 62 4.49 -6.88 -4.24
CA MET A 62 5.44 -7.24 -3.18
C MET A 62 4.75 -7.89 -1.97
N THR A 63 3.50 -7.51 -1.67
CA THR A 63 2.69 -8.21 -0.68
C THR A 63 2.42 -9.65 -1.11
N ALA A 64 2.01 -9.88 -2.35
CA ALA A 64 1.81 -11.24 -2.87
C ALA A 64 3.14 -12.04 -2.89
N VAL A 65 4.22 -11.44 -3.38
CA VAL A 65 5.56 -12.07 -3.44
C VAL A 65 6.08 -12.42 -2.05
N SER A 66 5.72 -11.68 -1.00
CA SER A 66 6.13 -12.04 0.37
C SER A 66 5.64 -13.41 0.81
N GLY A 67 4.55 -13.94 0.21
CA GLY A 67 4.08 -15.31 0.42
C GLY A 67 5.03 -16.39 -0.13
N LEU A 68 5.95 -16.04 -1.02
CA LEU A 68 6.96 -16.93 -1.58
C LEU A 68 8.28 -16.92 -0.78
N ALA A 69 8.38 -16.10 0.25
CA ALA A 69 9.61 -15.97 1.04
C ALA A 69 9.91 -17.27 1.80
N LEU A 70 11.13 -17.77 1.63
CA LEU A 70 11.63 -18.98 2.28
C LEU A 70 12.53 -18.67 3.49
N ASN A 71 12.92 -17.41 3.66
CA ASN A 71 13.76 -16.96 4.76
C ASN A 71 13.51 -15.49 5.11
N TYR A 72 14.07 -15.06 6.25
CA TYR A 72 13.95 -13.70 6.75
C TYR A 72 14.38 -12.64 5.74
N GLY A 73 15.50 -12.83 5.05
CA GLY A 73 16.05 -11.85 4.11
C GLY A 73 15.12 -11.59 2.91
N GLN A 74 14.52 -12.65 2.36
CA GLN A 74 13.54 -12.53 1.27
C GLN A 74 12.27 -11.81 1.74
N LEU A 75 11.78 -12.16 2.93
CA LEU A 75 10.60 -11.51 3.50
C LEU A 75 10.88 -10.02 3.80
N LEU A 76 12.07 -9.71 4.34
CA LEU A 76 12.49 -8.33 4.59
C LEU A 76 12.58 -7.52 3.28
N ALA A 77 13.18 -8.09 2.23
CA ALA A 77 13.25 -7.43 0.92
C ALA A 77 11.85 -7.16 0.34
N ALA A 78 10.94 -8.11 0.45
CA ALA A 78 9.55 -7.90 0.06
C ALA A 78 8.88 -6.78 0.86
N ARG A 79 9.10 -6.70 2.17
CA ARG A 79 8.57 -5.64 3.04
C ARG A 79 9.12 -4.26 2.71
N VAL A 80 10.42 -4.17 2.39
CA VAL A 80 11.03 -2.94 1.87
C VAL A 80 10.34 -2.50 0.58
N GLY A 81 10.11 -3.44 -0.34
CA GLY A 81 9.37 -3.16 -1.58
C GLY A 81 7.93 -2.69 -1.35
N VAL A 82 7.23 -3.24 -0.36
CA VAL A 82 5.91 -2.74 0.06
C VAL A 82 6.01 -1.30 0.57
N GLY A 83 6.97 -0.99 1.44
CA GLY A 83 7.17 0.36 1.97
C GLY A 83 7.46 1.40 0.88
N ILE A 84 8.34 1.08 -0.05
CA ILE A 84 8.65 1.95 -1.21
C ILE A 84 7.40 2.15 -2.09
N GLY A 85 6.69 1.08 -2.40
CA GLY A 85 5.48 1.14 -3.22
C GLY A 85 4.39 1.99 -2.55
N GLU A 86 4.12 1.76 -1.27
CA GLU A 86 3.05 2.47 -0.54
C GLU A 86 3.33 3.98 -0.39
N ALA A 87 4.61 4.38 -0.36
CA ALA A 87 4.99 5.78 -0.27
C ALA A 87 4.47 6.66 -1.42
N GLY A 88 4.21 6.10 -2.60
CA GLY A 88 3.67 6.82 -3.75
C GLY A 88 2.14 6.80 -3.86
N GLY A 89 1.43 6.29 -2.86
CA GLY A 89 -0.04 6.21 -2.90
C GLY A 89 -0.73 7.51 -2.46
N SER A 90 -0.53 7.92 -1.22
CA SER A 90 -1.31 8.99 -0.60
C SER A 90 -1.03 10.41 -1.13
N PRO A 91 0.23 10.88 -1.26
CA PRO A 91 0.47 12.25 -1.68
C PRO A 91 -0.09 12.58 -3.08
N PRO A 92 0.16 11.76 -4.14
CA PRO A 92 -0.43 12.03 -5.43
C PRO A 92 -1.95 11.91 -5.45
N SER A 93 -2.53 10.97 -4.68
CA SER A 93 -3.99 10.82 -4.59
C SER A 93 -4.65 12.05 -3.98
N HIS A 94 -4.08 12.61 -2.91
CA HIS A 94 -4.59 13.84 -2.29
C HIS A 94 -4.47 15.04 -3.25
N SER A 95 -3.37 15.14 -3.98
CA SER A 95 -3.18 16.18 -5.00
C SER A 95 -4.24 16.07 -6.10
N MET A 96 -4.49 14.86 -6.64
CA MET A 96 -5.54 14.64 -7.64
C MET A 96 -6.94 14.99 -7.13
N ILE A 97 -7.26 14.63 -5.87
CA ILE A 97 -8.55 14.99 -5.25
C ILE A 97 -8.69 16.50 -5.13
N SER A 98 -7.61 17.20 -4.77
CA SER A 98 -7.63 18.67 -4.63
C SER A 98 -7.84 19.39 -5.95
N ASP A 99 -7.43 18.82 -7.08
CA ASP A 99 -7.69 19.38 -8.40
C ASP A 99 -9.13 19.12 -8.90
N ILE A 100 -9.73 18.01 -8.48
CA ILE A 100 -11.10 17.64 -8.91
C ILE A 100 -12.17 18.37 -8.09
N PHE A 101 -11.94 18.55 -6.80
CA PHE A 101 -12.94 19.11 -5.88
C PHE A 101 -12.62 20.56 -5.51
N PRO A 102 -13.62 21.47 -5.51
CA PRO A 102 -13.43 22.85 -5.09
C PRO A 102 -13.09 22.92 -3.59
N PRO A 103 -12.45 24.02 -3.11
CA PRO A 103 -11.94 24.15 -1.74
C PRO A 103 -12.92 23.73 -0.65
N GLU A 104 -14.20 24.09 -0.80
CA GLU A 104 -15.27 23.84 0.18
C GLU A 104 -15.60 22.35 0.32
N LYS A 105 -15.31 21.53 -0.69
CA LYS A 105 -15.60 20.09 -0.73
C LYS A 105 -14.37 19.20 -0.55
N ARG A 106 -13.15 19.77 -0.61
CA ARG A 106 -11.87 19.01 -0.52
C ARG A 106 -11.79 18.18 0.76
N ALA A 107 -12.12 18.80 1.91
CA ALA A 107 -12.07 18.10 3.20
C ALA A 107 -13.00 16.88 3.23
N SER A 108 -14.22 17.03 2.70
CA SER A 108 -15.17 15.91 2.64
C SER A 108 -14.72 14.81 1.67
N ALA A 109 -14.15 15.18 0.53
CA ALA A 109 -13.63 14.22 -0.46
C ALA A 109 -12.44 13.43 0.09
N ILE A 110 -11.48 14.10 0.75
CA ILE A 110 -10.35 13.46 1.42
C ILE A 110 -10.84 12.60 2.58
N GLY A 111 -11.83 13.05 3.35
CA GLY A 111 -12.44 12.26 4.42
C GLY A 111 -13.06 10.97 3.87
N PHE A 112 -13.81 11.05 2.78
CA PHE A 112 -14.37 9.88 2.11
C PHE A 112 -13.27 8.93 1.60
N TYR A 113 -12.25 9.46 0.93
CA TYR A 113 -11.08 8.66 0.51
C TYR A 113 -10.44 7.93 1.70
N SER A 114 -10.31 8.61 2.84
CA SER A 114 -9.70 8.04 4.05
C SER A 114 -10.53 6.92 4.68
N THR A 115 -11.85 6.86 4.44
CA THR A 115 -12.68 5.73 4.92
C THR A 115 -12.25 4.41 4.30
N GLY A 116 -11.68 4.44 3.09
CA GLY A 116 -11.10 3.27 2.44
C GLY A 116 -10.00 2.60 3.27
N ILE A 117 -9.22 3.40 4.03
CA ILE A 117 -8.17 2.87 4.93
C ILE A 117 -8.82 2.04 6.04
N SER A 118 -9.83 2.57 6.72
CA SER A 118 -10.52 1.89 7.81
C SER A 118 -11.24 0.62 7.33
N ILE A 119 -11.89 0.70 6.17
CA ILE A 119 -12.55 -0.44 5.54
C ILE A 119 -11.50 -1.50 5.14
N GLY A 120 -10.39 -1.08 4.54
CA GLY A 120 -9.28 -1.97 4.17
C GLY A 120 -8.65 -2.66 5.39
N ILE A 121 -8.49 -1.95 6.50
CA ILE A 121 -8.03 -2.52 7.76
C ILE A 121 -9.03 -3.58 8.26
N LEU A 122 -10.32 -3.26 8.32
CA LEU A 122 -11.36 -4.19 8.77
C LEU A 122 -11.35 -5.49 7.95
N PHE A 123 -11.42 -5.37 6.63
CA PHE A 123 -11.39 -6.54 5.76
C PHE A 123 -10.05 -7.28 5.79
N GLY A 124 -8.94 -6.56 5.89
CA GLY A 124 -7.62 -7.14 6.04
C GLY A 124 -7.48 -7.96 7.33
N PHE A 125 -8.10 -7.51 8.43
CA PHE A 125 -8.15 -8.28 9.68
C PHE A 125 -9.06 -9.50 9.56
N LEU A 126 -10.28 -9.33 9.08
CA LEU A 126 -11.25 -10.41 8.98
C LEU A 126 -10.78 -11.52 8.02
N PHE A 127 -10.51 -11.14 6.77
CA PHE A 127 -10.13 -12.12 5.74
C PHE A 127 -8.69 -12.61 5.93
N GLY A 128 -7.76 -11.75 6.34
CA GLY A 128 -6.38 -12.15 6.58
C GLY A 128 -6.26 -13.13 7.74
N GLY A 129 -6.98 -12.92 8.85
CA GLY A 129 -7.06 -13.85 9.96
C GLY A 129 -7.68 -15.19 9.55
N TRP A 130 -8.83 -15.15 8.89
CA TRP A 130 -9.51 -16.33 8.40
C TRP A 130 -8.64 -17.14 7.42
N LEU A 131 -8.06 -16.49 6.42
CA LEU A 131 -7.16 -17.15 5.47
C LEU A 131 -5.95 -17.77 6.15
N ASN A 132 -5.38 -17.08 7.15
CA ASN A 132 -4.23 -17.60 7.89
C ASN A 132 -4.58 -18.86 8.70
N GLU A 133 -5.76 -18.88 9.30
CA GLU A 133 -6.21 -20.05 10.10
C GLU A 133 -6.40 -21.30 9.23
N PHE A 134 -7.00 -21.16 8.05
CA PHE A 134 -7.35 -22.32 7.20
C PHE A 134 -6.26 -22.66 6.16
N PHE A 135 -5.51 -21.69 5.67
CA PHE A 135 -4.59 -21.86 4.54
C PHE A 135 -3.16 -21.41 4.82
N GLY A 136 -2.91 -20.84 6.00
CA GLY A 136 -1.62 -20.30 6.40
C GLY A 136 -1.31 -18.90 5.86
N TRP A 137 -0.29 -18.27 6.45
CA TRP A 137 0.06 -16.87 6.19
C TRP A 137 0.50 -16.60 4.74
N ARG A 138 1.15 -17.57 4.09
CA ARG A 138 1.59 -17.43 2.69
C ARG A 138 0.42 -17.23 1.73
N VAL A 139 -0.61 -18.04 1.87
CA VAL A 139 -1.83 -17.91 1.08
C VAL A 139 -2.56 -16.61 1.42
N ALA A 140 -2.60 -16.25 2.70
CA ALA A 140 -3.25 -15.01 3.13
C ALA A 140 -2.63 -13.75 2.46
N VAL A 141 -1.29 -13.61 2.45
CA VAL A 141 -0.64 -12.45 1.81
C VAL A 141 -0.77 -12.49 0.28
N PHE A 142 -0.74 -13.67 -0.33
CA PHE A 142 -0.93 -13.82 -1.76
C PHE A 142 -2.34 -13.41 -2.19
N VAL A 143 -3.36 -13.94 -1.54
CA VAL A 143 -4.78 -13.65 -1.83
C VAL A 143 -5.13 -12.18 -1.59
N VAL A 144 -4.51 -11.52 -0.61
CA VAL A 144 -4.73 -10.09 -0.35
C VAL A 144 -3.94 -9.22 -1.34
N GLY A 145 -2.76 -9.64 -1.77
CA GLY A 145 -1.93 -8.88 -2.69
C GLY A 145 -2.47 -8.85 -4.13
N VAL A 146 -2.92 -9.99 -4.65
CA VAL A 146 -3.37 -10.10 -6.05
C VAL A 146 -4.51 -9.14 -6.42
N PRO A 147 -5.59 -8.99 -5.63
CA PRO A 147 -6.65 -8.02 -5.93
C PRO A 147 -6.15 -6.57 -6.04
N GLY A 148 -5.13 -6.20 -5.27
CA GLY A 148 -4.54 -4.87 -5.35
C GLY A 148 -3.86 -4.60 -6.68
N VAL A 149 -3.20 -5.60 -7.28
CA VAL A 149 -2.64 -5.49 -8.64
C VAL A 149 -3.75 -5.31 -9.68
N LEU A 150 -4.85 -6.06 -9.54
CA LEU A 150 -6.01 -5.89 -10.42
C LEU A 150 -6.64 -4.50 -10.28
N LEU A 151 -6.76 -4.00 -9.05
CA LEU A 151 -7.24 -2.63 -8.79
C LEU A 151 -6.32 -1.57 -9.39
N ALA A 152 -5.00 -1.79 -9.43
CA ALA A 152 -4.06 -0.88 -10.08
C ALA A 152 -4.34 -0.78 -11.60
N VAL A 153 -4.64 -1.90 -12.24
CA VAL A 153 -5.04 -1.91 -13.67
C VAL A 153 -6.37 -1.18 -13.86
N VAL A 154 -7.37 -1.45 -13.01
CA VAL A 154 -8.66 -0.76 -13.06
C VAL A 154 -8.47 0.75 -12.89
N LEU A 155 -7.70 1.19 -11.90
CA LEU A 155 -7.37 2.60 -11.67
C LEU A 155 -6.72 3.22 -12.91
N TYR A 156 -5.72 2.54 -13.47
CA TYR A 156 -5.00 3.04 -14.64
C TYR A 156 -5.90 3.23 -15.87
N VAL A 157 -6.87 2.36 -16.06
CA VAL A 157 -7.77 2.39 -17.23
C VAL A 157 -8.96 3.34 -17.03
N THR A 158 -9.46 3.47 -15.79
CA THR A 158 -10.73 4.17 -15.53
C THR A 158 -10.56 5.60 -15.01
N VAL A 159 -9.45 5.90 -14.32
CA VAL A 159 -9.23 7.22 -13.72
C VAL A 159 -8.43 8.11 -14.67
N PRO A 160 -8.98 9.23 -15.17
CA PRO A 160 -8.21 10.19 -15.94
C PRO A 160 -7.23 10.97 -15.04
N GLU A 161 -6.13 11.46 -15.61
CA GLU A 161 -5.28 12.43 -14.92
C GLU A 161 -6.01 13.78 -14.85
N PRO A 162 -6.26 14.34 -13.67
CA PRO A 162 -6.88 15.65 -13.58
C PRO A 162 -5.91 16.76 -14.00
N ILE A 163 -6.45 17.83 -14.57
CA ILE A 163 -5.66 19.01 -14.93
C ILE A 163 -5.22 19.70 -13.62
N PRO A 164 -3.90 19.92 -13.41
CA PRO A 164 -3.42 20.60 -12.22
C PRO A 164 -4.03 21.98 -12.05
N GLY A 165 -4.49 22.32 -10.84
CA GLY A 165 -5.09 23.61 -10.53
C GLY A 165 -6.50 23.84 -11.09
N LEU A 166 -7.17 22.82 -11.61
CA LEU A 166 -8.49 22.95 -12.27
C LEU A 166 -9.53 23.69 -11.45
N THR A 167 -9.45 23.63 -10.14
CA THR A 167 -10.43 24.23 -9.21
C THR A 167 -9.89 25.43 -8.43
N GLU A 168 -8.70 25.93 -8.75
CA GLU A 168 -8.11 27.10 -8.09
C GLU A 168 -8.53 28.41 -8.75
N ASP A 169 -8.90 28.38 -10.04
CA ASP A 169 -9.31 29.55 -10.83
C ASP A 169 -10.84 29.77 -10.87
N ARG A 170 -11.60 29.16 -9.94
CA ARG A 170 -13.07 29.30 -9.92
C ARG A 170 -13.60 29.88 -8.64
#